data_f93f173c92991ee280f273bddb2f1ff6
#
_entry.id   f93f173c92991ee280f273bddb2f1ff6
#
_cell.length_a   1.000
_cell.length_b   1.000
_cell.length_c   1.000
_cell.angle_alpha   90.00
_cell.angle_beta   90.00
_cell.angle_gamma   90.00
#
_symmetry.space_group_name_H-M   'P 1'
#
loop_
_entity.id
_entity.type
_entity.pdbx_description
1 polymer ?
#
loop_
_entity_poly.entity_id
_entity_poly.type
_entity_poly.pdbx_seq_one_letter_code
_entity_poly.pdbx_strand_id
1 'polypeptide(L)'
;MTDKEKHQMLFIQLISSLQAGALQQMGKIKNPTTDAIERDLTQAEFTIDMIDMLVAKTKGNNSPEEDRFLTTLLAELKLNYVDEKSKEQKPQ
;
A
#
# COMPACT_ATOMS: atom_id res chain seq x y z
N MET A 1 -8.37 -26.20 2.73
CA MET A 1 -8.63 -24.76 2.54
C MET A 1 -9.84 -24.58 1.64
N THR A 2 -10.84 -23.84 2.10
CA THR A 2 -12.03 -23.53 1.30
C THR A 2 -11.67 -22.49 0.25
N ASP A 3 -12.53 -22.36 -0.78
CA ASP A 3 -12.35 -21.30 -1.79
C ASP A 3 -12.37 -19.92 -1.15
N LYS A 4 -13.22 -19.71 -0.16
CA LYS A 4 -13.30 -18.44 0.55
C LYS A 4 -11.99 -18.12 1.28
N GLU A 5 -11.43 -19.10 1.98
CA GLU A 5 -10.15 -18.94 2.67
C GLU A 5 -9.02 -18.65 1.68
N LYS A 6 -9.02 -19.37 0.56
CA LYS A 6 -8.03 -19.15 -0.50
C LYS A 6 -8.13 -17.71 -1.06
N HIS A 7 -9.34 -17.25 -1.32
CA HIS A 7 -9.57 -15.89 -1.84
C HIS A 7 -9.11 -14.82 -0.85
N GLN A 8 -9.37 -15.03 0.44
CA GLN A 8 -8.90 -14.12 1.49
C GLN A 8 -7.37 -14.03 1.49
N MET A 9 -6.70 -15.18 1.43
CA MET A 9 -5.25 -15.24 1.43
C MET A 9 -4.67 -14.55 0.19
N LEU A 10 -5.26 -14.79 -0.99
CA LEU A 10 -4.81 -14.19 -2.25
C LEU A 10 -4.99 -12.68 -2.22
N PHE A 11 -6.11 -12.21 -1.69
CA PHE A 11 -6.38 -10.78 -1.60
C PHE A 11 -5.40 -10.07 -0.66
N ILE A 12 -5.17 -10.65 0.53
CA ILE A 12 -4.19 -10.11 1.49
C ILE A 12 -2.79 -10.08 0.87
N GLN A 13 -2.43 -11.12 0.13
CA GLN A 13 -1.12 -11.19 -0.52
C GLN A 13 -0.97 -10.11 -1.59
N LEU A 14 -2.01 -9.87 -2.38
CA LEU A 14 -2.02 -8.80 -3.37
C LEU A 14 -1.85 -7.43 -2.70
N ILE A 15 -2.63 -7.17 -1.66
CA ILE A 15 -2.56 -5.90 -0.92
C ILE A 15 -1.18 -5.71 -0.30
N SER A 16 -0.62 -6.76 0.30
CA SER A 16 0.72 -6.69 0.92
C SER A 16 1.80 -6.40 -0.11
N SER A 17 1.67 -6.96 -1.31
CA SER A 17 2.60 -6.69 -2.41
C SER A 17 2.54 -5.23 -2.85
N LEU A 18 1.33 -4.69 -2.96
CA LEU A 18 1.14 -3.28 -3.31
C LEU A 18 1.68 -2.36 -2.19
N GLN A 19 1.47 -2.73 -0.93
CA GLN A 19 2.02 -2.01 0.22
C GLN A 19 3.55 -1.93 0.14
N ALA A 20 4.19 -3.06 -0.10
CA ALA A 20 5.65 -3.11 -0.23
C ALA A 20 6.13 -2.23 -1.39
N GLY A 21 5.43 -2.27 -2.52
CA GLY A 21 5.72 -1.41 -3.66
C GLY A 21 5.61 0.07 -3.32
N ALA A 22 4.55 0.46 -2.61
CA ALA A 22 4.36 1.84 -2.17
C ALA A 22 5.48 2.30 -1.24
N LEU A 23 5.87 1.45 -0.28
CA LEU A 23 6.96 1.78 0.66
C LEU A 23 8.30 1.94 -0.07
N GLN A 24 8.58 1.08 -1.05
CA GLN A 24 9.75 1.22 -1.92
C GLN A 24 9.73 2.56 -2.65
N GLN A 25 8.61 2.87 -3.27
CA GLN A 25 8.44 4.08 -4.08
C GLN A 25 8.50 5.36 -3.23
N MET A 26 8.13 5.26 -1.95
CA MET A 26 8.30 6.37 -1.01
C MET A 26 9.73 6.48 -0.49
N GLY A 27 10.58 5.51 -0.77
CA GLY A 27 11.95 5.48 -0.28
C GLY A 27 12.08 4.99 1.16
N LYS A 28 11.05 4.32 1.69
CA LYS A 28 11.07 3.78 3.06
C LYS A 28 11.82 2.46 3.17
N ILE A 29 11.88 1.70 2.07
CA ILE A 29 12.63 0.45 2.00
C ILE A 29 13.38 0.38 0.68
N LYS A 30 14.44 -0.42 0.65
CA LYS A 30 15.23 -0.62 -0.56
C LYS A 30 14.49 -1.47 -1.57
N ASN A 31 14.76 -1.21 -2.85
CA ASN A 31 14.35 -2.10 -3.92
C ASN A 31 15.18 -3.39 -3.81
N PRO A 32 14.57 -4.56 -3.59
CA PRO A 32 15.33 -5.80 -3.41
C PRO A 32 16.08 -6.25 -4.66
N THR A 33 15.65 -5.78 -5.84
CA THR A 33 16.33 -6.13 -7.10
C THR A 33 17.63 -5.35 -7.26
N THR A 34 17.64 -4.07 -6.90
CA THR A 34 18.80 -3.19 -7.09
C THR A 34 19.59 -2.94 -5.81
N ASP A 35 19.03 -3.33 -4.66
CA ASP A 35 19.57 -3.08 -3.32
C ASP A 35 19.79 -1.59 -3.04
N ALA A 36 19.01 -0.74 -3.69
CA ALA A 36 19.12 0.72 -3.57
C ALA A 36 17.79 1.32 -3.15
N ILE A 37 17.87 2.49 -2.50
CA ILE A 37 16.70 3.32 -2.22
C ILE A 37 16.35 4.05 -3.53
N GLU A 38 15.16 3.76 -4.04
CA GLU A 38 14.66 4.40 -5.26
C GLU A 38 13.35 5.09 -4.92
N ARG A 39 13.33 6.42 -4.98
CA ARG A 39 12.19 7.22 -4.55
C ARG A 39 11.48 7.81 -5.76
N ASP A 40 10.18 7.51 -5.86
CA ASP A 40 9.31 8.05 -6.91
C ASP A 40 7.92 8.26 -6.31
N LEU A 41 7.67 9.45 -5.80
CA LEU A 41 6.41 9.75 -5.11
C LEU A 41 5.21 9.76 -6.04
N THR A 42 5.39 10.02 -7.33
CA THR A 42 4.31 9.91 -8.31
C THR A 42 3.83 8.48 -8.41
N GLN A 43 4.76 7.53 -8.50
CA GLN A 43 4.43 6.10 -8.52
C GLN A 43 3.83 5.65 -7.19
N ALA A 44 4.33 6.15 -6.08
CA ALA A 44 3.78 5.83 -4.75
C ALA A 44 2.31 6.24 -4.66
N GLU A 45 1.98 7.43 -5.17
CA GLU A 45 0.59 7.90 -5.20
C GLU A 45 -0.30 6.97 -6.01
N PHE A 46 0.15 6.55 -7.20
CA PHE A 46 -0.59 5.59 -8.02
C PHE A 46 -0.82 4.27 -7.29
N THR A 47 0.19 3.77 -6.60
CA THR A 47 0.08 2.51 -5.88
C THR A 47 -0.92 2.62 -4.72
N ILE A 48 -0.87 3.74 -3.98
CA ILE A 48 -1.83 4.01 -2.90
C ILE A 48 -3.25 4.11 -3.48
N ASP A 49 -3.41 4.80 -4.60
CA ASP A 49 -4.70 4.93 -5.29
C ASP A 49 -5.24 3.57 -5.74
N MET A 50 -4.37 2.67 -6.19
CA MET A 50 -4.78 1.31 -6.54
C MET A 50 -5.33 0.57 -5.32
N ILE A 51 -4.69 0.70 -4.17
CA ILE A 51 -5.18 0.08 -2.94
C ILE A 51 -6.54 0.69 -2.56
N ASP A 52 -6.65 2.00 -2.62
CA ASP A 52 -7.89 2.72 -2.32
C ASP A 52 -9.03 2.26 -3.23
N MET A 53 -8.74 2.10 -4.51
CA MET A 53 -9.69 1.58 -5.51
C MET A 53 -10.14 0.17 -5.14
N LEU A 54 -9.20 -0.70 -4.74
CA LEU A 54 -9.53 -2.07 -4.35
C LEU A 54 -10.41 -2.11 -3.10
N VAL A 55 -10.15 -1.22 -2.14
CA VAL A 55 -11.00 -1.10 -0.95
C VAL A 55 -12.44 -0.72 -1.36
N ALA A 56 -12.58 0.24 -2.26
CA ALA A 56 -13.89 0.68 -2.73
C ALA A 56 -14.62 -0.43 -3.51
N LYS A 57 -13.90 -1.12 -4.40
CA LYS A 57 -14.50 -2.15 -5.24
C LYS A 57 -14.87 -3.42 -4.49
N THR A 58 -14.22 -3.70 -3.38
CA THR A 58 -14.50 -4.89 -2.58
C THR A 58 -15.44 -4.61 -1.41
N LYS A 59 -15.87 -3.38 -1.24
CA LYS A 59 -16.76 -2.98 -0.15
C LYS A 59 -17.99 -3.88 -0.09
N GLY A 60 -18.26 -4.42 1.11
CA GLY A 60 -19.36 -5.34 1.34
C GLY A 60 -19.01 -6.81 1.09
N ASN A 61 -17.82 -7.09 0.54
CA ASN A 61 -17.36 -8.45 0.27
C ASN A 61 -16.21 -8.88 1.17
N ASN A 62 -15.77 -8.02 2.06
CA ASN A 62 -14.66 -8.30 2.98
C ASN A 62 -15.19 -8.70 4.34
N SER A 63 -14.43 -9.55 5.05
CA SER A 63 -14.71 -9.81 6.46
C SER A 63 -14.41 -8.57 7.30
N PRO A 64 -14.95 -8.46 8.53
CA PRO A 64 -14.60 -7.35 9.41
C PRO A 64 -13.09 -7.23 9.67
N GLU A 65 -12.39 -8.36 9.75
CA GLU A 65 -10.93 -8.39 9.93
C GLU A 65 -10.21 -7.83 8.71
N GLU A 66 -10.66 -8.21 7.52
CA GLU A 66 -10.10 -7.68 6.27
C GLU A 66 -10.33 -6.18 6.16
N ASP A 67 -11.52 -5.70 6.49
CA ASP A 67 -11.83 -4.27 6.47
C ASP A 67 -10.92 -3.49 7.41
N ARG A 68 -10.70 -3.98 8.62
CA ARG A 68 -9.79 -3.34 9.58
C ARG A 68 -8.36 -3.32 9.07
N PHE A 69 -7.90 -4.44 8.52
CA PHE A 69 -6.56 -4.55 7.95
C PHE A 69 -6.36 -3.52 6.84
N LEU A 70 -7.30 -3.44 5.91
CA LEU A 70 -7.24 -2.50 4.78
C LEU A 70 -7.28 -1.05 5.24
N THR A 71 -8.17 -0.73 6.18
CA THR A 71 -8.31 0.63 6.70
C THR A 71 -7.03 1.10 7.38
N THR A 72 -6.45 0.25 8.22
CA THR A 72 -5.21 0.56 8.94
C THR A 72 -4.04 0.73 7.98
N LEU A 73 -3.89 -0.22 7.05
CA LEU A 73 -2.81 -0.20 6.08
C LEU A 73 -2.86 1.04 5.20
N LEU A 74 -4.05 1.36 4.69
CA LEU A 74 -4.23 2.51 3.80
C LEU A 74 -3.98 3.83 4.54
N ALA A 75 -4.45 3.94 5.77
CA ALA A 75 -4.21 5.13 6.60
C ALA A 75 -2.72 5.34 6.85
N GLU A 76 -2.00 4.26 7.16
CA GLU A 76 -0.55 4.33 7.38
C GLU A 76 0.21 4.73 6.11
N LEU A 77 -0.18 4.18 4.96
CA LEU A 77 0.45 4.53 3.69
C LEU A 77 0.21 6.00 3.34
N LYS A 78 -1.01 6.49 3.53
CA LYS A 78 -1.34 7.88 3.25
C LYS A 78 -0.58 8.82 4.16
N LEU A 79 -0.44 8.46 5.44
CA LEU A 79 0.33 9.27 6.40
C LEU A 79 1.81 9.32 6.01
N ASN A 80 2.38 8.18 5.66
CA ASN A 80 3.77 8.11 5.21
C ASN A 80 3.99 8.91 3.92
N TYR A 81 3.02 8.87 3.01
CA TYR A 81 3.11 9.63 1.77
C TYR A 81 3.13 11.14 2.04
N VAL A 82 2.22 11.61 2.90
CA VAL A 82 2.17 13.03 3.27
C VAL A 82 3.49 13.47 3.93
N ASP A 83 4.05 12.62 4.79
CA ASP A 83 5.33 12.89 5.43
C ASP A 83 6.46 13.05 4.39
N GLU A 84 6.55 12.12 3.43
CA GLU A 84 7.57 12.19 2.39
C GLU A 84 7.37 13.39 1.46
N LYS A 85 6.11 13.70 1.13
CA LYS A 85 5.78 14.86 0.31
C LYS A 85 6.17 16.16 1.01
N SER A 86 5.95 16.24 2.31
CA SER A 86 6.34 17.37 3.14
C SER A 86 7.85 17.62 3.08
N LYS A 87 8.65 16.55 3.06
CA LYS A 87 10.12 16.67 2.97
C LYS A 87 10.56 17.29 1.65
N GLU A 88 9.86 17.01 0.55
CA GLU A 88 10.17 17.61 -0.75
C GLU A 88 9.93 19.12 -0.78
N GLN A 89 8.98 19.60 0.01
CA GLN A 89 8.55 21.00 0.01
C GLN A 89 9.36 21.86 0.98
N LYS A 90 10.20 21.25 1.81
CA LYS A 90 11.01 22.01 2.77
C LYS A 90 12.16 22.70 2.07
N PRO A 91 12.41 24.00 2.34
CA PRO A 91 13.61 24.65 1.86
C PRO A 91 14.84 23.99 2.46
N GLN A 92 15.87 23.91 1.66
CA GLN A 92 17.13 23.34 2.10
C GLN A 92 17.95 24.37 2.90
#